data_598ce033271bc7e149a8a823909f0b5d
#
_entry.id   598ce033271bc7e149a8a823909f0b5d
#
_cell.length_a   1.000
_cell.length_b   1.000
_cell.length_c   1.000
_cell.angle_alpha   90.00
_cell.angle_beta   90.00
_cell.angle_gamma   90.00
#
_symmetry.space_group_name_H-M   'P 1'
#
loop_
_entity.id
_entity.type
_entity.pdbx_description
1 polymer ?
#
loop_
_entity_poly.entity_id
_entity_poly.type
_entity_poly.pdbx_seq_one_letter_code
_entity_poly.pdbx_strand_id
1 'polypeptide(L)'
;MVQGREGTFITGISMGGMGSLRMAVKYPEVFQAVASQEPAVEPALAYDDITLRDRIGRPDGAGLEDRILLKRIYGDPIDKDYWAANHPAAIIKKDPSRLLGLGIYLEVGDQDLFYIDQGTEFVHRVLFDAGISHEYRLVKGADHVGASLVPRSLDAFAFIGRQLKPPKWIDDTVLRFRATADENKKARGYPVTPFDPNRIHAQ
;
A
#
# COMPACT_ATOMS: atom_id res chain seq x y z
N MET A 1 -0.50 -27.78 0.62
CA MET A 1 0.33 -26.56 0.53
C MET A 1 0.07 -25.96 -0.85
N VAL A 2 -0.36 -24.70 -0.94
CA VAL A 2 -0.54 -24.01 -2.23
C VAL A 2 0.85 -23.65 -2.74
N GLN A 3 1.17 -24.10 -3.96
CA GLN A 3 2.47 -23.83 -4.59
C GLN A 3 2.33 -22.69 -5.59
N GLY A 4 3.45 -22.01 -5.86
CA GLY A 4 3.47 -20.90 -6.81
C GLY A 4 3.04 -19.55 -6.22
N ARG A 5 2.77 -18.58 -7.09
CA ARG A 5 2.40 -17.22 -6.74
C ARG A 5 1.17 -17.19 -5.82
N GLU A 6 0.15 -18.01 -6.11
CA GLU A 6 -1.12 -18.04 -5.37
C GLU A 6 -0.95 -18.43 -3.88
N GLY A 7 0.16 -19.06 -3.53
CA GLY A 7 0.52 -19.42 -2.15
C GLY A 7 1.61 -18.56 -1.55
N THR A 8 2.09 -17.53 -2.25
CA THR A 8 3.23 -16.72 -1.82
C THR A 8 2.76 -15.34 -1.37
N PHE A 9 2.94 -15.06 -0.09
CA PHE A 9 2.57 -13.80 0.55
C PHE A 9 3.78 -13.21 1.25
N ILE A 10 3.81 -11.88 1.37
CA ILE A 10 4.86 -11.19 2.12
C ILE A 10 4.21 -10.21 3.10
N THR A 11 4.76 -10.12 4.30
CA THR A 11 4.31 -9.17 5.32
C THR A 11 5.49 -8.65 6.11
N GLY A 12 5.30 -7.50 6.74
CA GLY A 12 6.30 -6.91 7.61
C GLY A 12 5.77 -5.65 8.28
N ILE A 13 6.51 -5.22 9.30
CA ILE A 13 6.20 -4.05 10.14
C ILE A 13 7.37 -3.09 10.09
N SER A 14 7.13 -1.79 10.05
CA SER A 14 8.16 -0.74 10.10
C SER A 14 9.15 -0.85 8.92
N MET A 15 10.43 -1.01 9.18
CA MET A 15 11.44 -1.31 8.16
C MET A 15 11.10 -2.58 7.37
N GLY A 16 10.54 -3.59 8.04
CA GLY A 16 10.01 -4.80 7.39
C GLY A 16 8.76 -4.53 6.57
N GLY A 17 7.92 -3.58 6.98
CA GLY A 17 6.78 -3.09 6.21
C GLY A 17 7.22 -2.45 4.90
N MET A 18 8.20 -1.55 4.95
CA MET A 18 8.81 -0.95 3.75
C MET A 18 9.46 -2.02 2.87
N GLY A 19 10.24 -2.93 3.46
CA GLY A 19 10.90 -4.00 2.73
C GLY A 19 9.93 -4.93 2.02
N SER A 20 8.86 -5.36 2.70
CA SER A 20 7.82 -6.22 2.12
C SER A 20 7.06 -5.52 1.00
N LEU A 21 6.67 -4.26 1.20
CA LEU A 21 6.01 -3.47 0.17
C LEU A 21 6.90 -3.29 -1.05
N ARG A 22 8.16 -2.90 -0.85
CA ARG A 22 9.15 -2.76 -1.92
C ARG A 22 9.30 -4.04 -2.73
N MET A 23 9.45 -5.18 -2.06
CA MET A 23 9.61 -6.48 -2.74
C MET A 23 8.38 -6.82 -3.55
N ALA A 24 7.19 -6.65 -2.99
CA ALA A 24 5.95 -6.97 -3.68
C ALA A 24 5.70 -6.09 -4.91
N VAL A 25 5.91 -4.76 -4.81
CA VAL A 25 5.71 -3.86 -5.96
C VAL A 25 6.82 -3.97 -7.01
N LYS A 26 8.01 -4.42 -6.60
CA LYS A 26 9.14 -4.64 -7.51
C LYS A 26 9.02 -5.98 -8.26
N TYR A 27 8.47 -7.00 -7.62
CA TYR A 27 8.35 -8.38 -8.13
C TYR A 27 6.92 -8.91 -7.97
N PRO A 28 5.91 -8.24 -8.57
CA PRO A 28 4.51 -8.60 -8.40
C PRO A 28 4.16 -9.98 -9.00
N GLU A 29 5.01 -10.49 -9.87
CA GLU A 29 4.90 -11.84 -10.43
C GLU A 29 5.23 -12.95 -9.42
N VAL A 30 5.90 -12.62 -8.30
CA VAL A 30 6.27 -13.57 -7.25
C VAL A 30 5.19 -13.68 -6.18
N PHE A 31 4.56 -12.57 -5.83
CA PHE A 31 3.67 -12.48 -4.68
C PHE A 31 2.20 -12.39 -5.08
N GLN A 32 1.34 -13.14 -4.40
CA GLN A 32 -0.11 -12.99 -4.50
C GLN A 32 -0.60 -11.73 -3.78
N ALA A 33 -0.02 -11.46 -2.59
CA ALA A 33 -0.35 -10.26 -1.86
C ALA A 33 0.77 -9.84 -0.89
N VAL A 34 0.70 -8.57 -0.50
CA VAL A 34 1.50 -7.96 0.56
C VAL A 34 0.61 -7.36 1.63
N ALA A 35 0.95 -7.63 2.89
CA ALA A 35 0.40 -6.90 4.04
C ALA A 35 1.53 -6.11 4.69
N SER A 36 1.55 -4.80 4.43
CA SER A 36 2.58 -3.89 4.88
C SER A 36 2.04 -3.03 6.02
N GLN A 37 2.57 -3.26 7.22
CA GLN A 37 2.20 -2.52 8.41
C GLN A 37 3.26 -1.46 8.71
N GLU A 38 2.82 -0.23 8.88
CA GLU A 38 3.69 0.90 9.24
C GLU A 38 4.95 0.97 8.36
N PRO A 39 4.80 0.96 7.02
CA PRO A 39 5.96 0.99 6.16
C PRO A 39 6.77 2.27 6.35
N ALA A 40 8.04 2.12 6.67
CA ALA A 40 8.98 3.23 6.84
C ALA A 40 9.33 3.84 5.46
N VAL A 41 8.40 4.59 4.90
CA VAL A 41 8.48 5.18 3.55
C VAL A 41 8.40 6.70 3.66
N GLU A 42 9.25 7.40 2.94
CA GLU A 42 9.16 8.85 2.81
C GLU A 42 8.03 9.25 1.85
N PRO A 43 7.28 10.33 2.12
CA PRO A 43 6.20 10.82 1.28
C PRO A 43 6.73 11.59 0.06
N ALA A 44 7.51 10.93 -0.80
CA ALA A 44 8.13 11.54 -1.97
C ALA A 44 8.18 10.59 -3.17
N LEU A 45 8.23 11.13 -4.38
CA LEU A 45 8.47 10.37 -5.62
C LEU A 45 9.92 10.46 -6.08
N ALA A 46 10.63 11.50 -5.68
CA ALA A 46 12.06 11.68 -5.94
C ALA A 46 12.81 12.01 -4.65
N TYR A 47 14.06 11.61 -4.56
CA TYR A 47 14.88 11.84 -3.37
C TYR A 47 14.98 13.32 -2.98
N ASP A 48 15.09 14.19 -3.98
CA ASP A 48 15.21 15.64 -3.76
C ASP A 48 13.92 16.30 -3.22
N ASP A 49 12.78 15.63 -3.36
CA ASP A 49 11.50 16.13 -2.86
C ASP A 49 11.32 15.84 -1.36
N ILE A 50 12.20 15.03 -0.76
CA ILE A 50 12.14 14.71 0.66
C ILE A 50 12.55 15.93 1.49
N THR A 51 11.58 16.54 2.16
CA THR A 51 11.85 17.65 3.08
C THR A 51 12.28 17.13 4.45
N LEU A 52 12.89 18.00 5.28
CA LEU A 52 13.19 17.64 6.66
C LEU A 52 11.94 17.26 7.46
N ARG A 53 10.81 17.84 7.08
CA ARG A 53 9.51 17.51 7.67
C ARG A 53 9.05 16.10 7.32
N ASP A 54 9.39 15.61 6.16
CA ASP A 54 8.92 14.32 5.63
C ASP A 54 9.85 13.16 6.00
N ARG A 55 10.93 13.42 6.72
CA ARG A 55 11.86 12.38 7.13
C ARG A 55 11.34 11.62 8.34
N ILE A 56 11.47 10.32 8.25
CA ILE A 56 11.12 9.39 9.33
C ILE A 56 11.92 9.73 10.58
N GLY A 57 11.27 9.64 11.74
CA GLY A 57 11.94 9.84 13.03
C GLY A 57 12.18 11.27 13.42
N ARG A 58 11.42 12.23 12.87
CA ARG A 58 11.46 13.58 13.41
C ARG A 58 11.26 13.59 14.93
N PRO A 59 11.94 14.38 15.68
CA PRO A 59 12.08 15.81 15.55
C PRO A 59 13.47 16.22 15.15
N ASP A 60 13.50 17.38 14.62
CA ASP A 60 14.56 18.28 14.26
C ASP A 60 15.95 17.80 14.61
N GLY A 61 16.59 17.12 13.72
CA GLY A 61 17.97 16.71 13.82
C GLY A 61 18.23 15.34 14.42
N ALA A 62 17.23 14.66 14.93
CA ALA A 62 17.35 13.28 15.31
C ALA A 62 16.83 12.31 14.24
N GLY A 63 16.69 12.79 13.06
CA GLY A 63 16.67 11.90 11.89
C GLY A 63 18.02 11.22 11.89
N LEU A 64 18.08 10.29 12.81
CA LEU A 64 19.07 9.36 12.92
C LEU A 64 19.73 9.23 11.61
N GLU A 65 21.04 9.61 11.49
CA GLU A 65 21.48 8.50 10.92
C GLU A 65 20.74 7.98 9.72
N ASP A 66 19.59 8.48 9.47
CA ASP A 66 18.94 8.58 8.21
C ASP A 66 19.97 8.83 7.14
N ARG A 67 20.84 9.81 7.40
CA ARG A 67 21.98 10.08 6.55
C ARG A 67 23.00 8.95 6.51
N ILE A 68 23.32 8.33 7.62
CA ILE A 68 24.30 7.23 7.66
C ILE A 68 23.71 5.97 7.05
N LEU A 69 22.47 5.65 7.38
CA LEU A 69 21.79 4.48 6.84
C LEU A 69 21.52 4.62 5.35
N LEU A 70 21.00 5.77 4.90
CA LEU A 70 20.77 6.03 3.50
C LEU A 70 22.05 6.03 2.69
N LYS A 71 23.14 6.63 3.20
CA LYS A 71 24.45 6.60 2.55
C LYS A 71 25.02 5.18 2.42
N ARG A 72 24.78 4.32 3.41
CA ARG A 72 25.19 2.91 3.33
C ARG A 72 24.41 2.12 2.31
N ILE A 73 23.14 2.49 2.08
CA ILE A 73 22.25 1.78 1.14
C ILE A 73 22.38 2.36 -0.27
N TYR A 74 22.40 3.69 -0.39
CA TYR A 74 22.25 4.39 -1.67
C TYR A 74 23.51 5.14 -2.11
N GLY A 75 24.63 5.06 -1.37
CA GLY A 75 25.90 5.70 -1.71
C GLY A 75 26.11 7.08 -1.09
N ASP A 76 27.33 7.60 -1.19
CA ASP A 76 27.73 8.95 -0.78
C ASP A 76 28.56 9.59 -1.91
N PRO A 77 28.01 10.50 -2.73
CA PRO A 77 26.63 11.04 -2.66
C PRO A 77 25.56 9.99 -2.95
N ILE A 78 24.34 10.27 -2.50
CA ILE A 78 23.18 9.38 -2.73
C ILE A 78 22.95 9.18 -4.23
N ASP A 79 22.91 7.92 -4.67
CA ASP A 79 22.44 7.55 -5.99
C ASP A 79 20.90 7.66 -6.04
N LYS A 80 20.42 8.75 -6.61
CA LYS A 80 18.99 9.09 -6.67
C LYS A 80 18.21 8.14 -7.56
N ASP A 81 18.80 7.64 -8.63
CA ASP A 81 18.16 6.69 -9.53
C ASP A 81 18.01 5.33 -8.84
N TYR A 82 19.05 4.91 -8.11
CA TYR A 82 18.98 3.69 -7.31
C TYR A 82 17.96 3.82 -6.17
N TRP A 83 17.86 5.00 -5.52
CA TRP A 83 16.82 5.26 -4.53
C TRP A 83 15.43 5.13 -5.16
N ALA A 84 15.16 5.81 -6.27
CA ALA A 84 13.86 5.76 -6.96
C ALA A 84 13.50 4.34 -7.43
N ALA A 85 14.48 3.58 -7.91
CA ALA A 85 14.31 2.17 -8.31
C ALA A 85 13.99 1.23 -7.14
N ASN A 86 14.13 1.70 -5.90
CA ASN A 86 13.89 0.93 -4.67
C ASN A 86 12.85 1.57 -3.74
N HIS A 87 12.34 2.74 -4.07
CA HIS A 87 11.30 3.41 -3.29
C HIS A 87 9.91 2.97 -3.74
N PRO A 88 9.05 2.42 -2.85
CA PRO A 88 7.76 1.84 -3.22
C PRO A 88 6.87 2.80 -4.03
N ALA A 89 6.70 4.04 -3.57
CA ALA A 89 5.84 5.01 -4.25
C ALA A 89 6.36 5.37 -5.66
N ALA A 90 7.68 5.51 -5.83
CA ALA A 90 8.29 5.79 -7.12
C ALA A 90 8.12 4.62 -8.10
N ILE A 91 8.27 3.37 -7.62
CA ILE A 91 8.04 2.15 -8.40
C ILE A 91 6.58 2.08 -8.87
N ILE A 92 5.62 2.28 -7.95
CA ILE A 92 4.18 2.28 -8.25
C ILE A 92 3.85 3.34 -9.29
N LYS A 93 4.33 4.56 -9.10
CA LYS A 93 4.07 5.68 -10.02
C LYS A 93 4.62 5.44 -11.42
N LYS A 94 5.77 4.77 -11.52
CA LYS A 94 6.45 4.50 -12.80
C LYS A 94 5.66 3.56 -13.71
N ASP A 95 5.12 2.47 -13.16
CA ASP A 95 4.34 1.49 -13.94
C ASP A 95 3.30 0.79 -13.04
N PRO A 96 2.17 1.45 -12.77
CA PRO A 96 1.12 0.90 -11.93
C PRO A 96 0.46 -0.34 -12.55
N SER A 97 0.49 -0.50 -13.87
CA SER A 97 -0.17 -1.62 -14.55
C SER A 97 0.41 -2.98 -14.14
N ARG A 98 1.67 -3.04 -13.72
CA ARG A 98 2.29 -4.25 -13.21
C ARG A 98 1.69 -4.77 -11.91
N LEU A 99 0.98 -3.92 -11.16
CA LEU A 99 0.39 -4.28 -9.87
C LEU A 99 -1.01 -4.88 -9.99
N LEU A 100 -1.51 -5.01 -11.22
CA LEU A 100 -2.83 -5.62 -11.45
C LEU A 100 -2.84 -7.06 -10.94
N GLY A 101 -3.80 -7.34 -10.05
CA GLY A 101 -3.93 -8.65 -9.40
C GLY A 101 -2.97 -8.91 -8.24
N LEU A 102 -2.20 -7.91 -7.80
CA LEU A 102 -1.48 -7.95 -6.52
C LEU A 102 -2.42 -7.46 -5.42
N GLY A 103 -2.67 -8.30 -4.41
CA GLY A 103 -3.36 -7.86 -3.19
C GLY A 103 -2.44 -6.94 -2.37
N ILE A 104 -2.92 -5.75 -2.00
CA ILE A 104 -2.15 -4.80 -1.21
C ILE A 104 -2.95 -4.38 0.01
N TYR A 105 -2.35 -4.51 1.18
CA TYR A 105 -2.84 -4.00 2.45
C TYR A 105 -1.80 -3.07 3.05
N LEU A 106 -2.23 -1.85 3.39
CA LEU A 106 -1.44 -0.84 4.07
C LEU A 106 -2.12 -0.49 5.40
N GLU A 107 -1.34 -0.37 6.44
CA GLU A 107 -1.85 0.02 7.75
C GLU A 107 -0.82 0.84 8.51
N VAL A 108 -1.30 1.83 9.28
CA VAL A 108 -0.48 2.65 10.17
C VAL A 108 -1.31 3.22 11.32
N GLY A 109 -0.67 3.47 12.46
CA GLY A 109 -1.27 4.23 13.57
C GLY A 109 -1.25 5.74 13.30
N ASP A 110 -2.29 6.47 13.73
CA ASP A 110 -2.35 7.94 13.57
C ASP A 110 -1.54 8.70 14.64
N GLN A 111 -0.95 7.97 15.59
CA GLN A 111 -0.06 8.48 16.64
C GLN A 111 1.36 7.92 16.51
N ASP A 112 1.74 7.50 15.31
CA ASP A 112 3.06 6.89 15.09
C ASP A 112 4.19 7.87 15.45
N LEU A 113 5.01 7.47 16.42
CA LEU A 113 6.10 8.32 16.95
C LEU A 113 7.21 8.61 15.94
N PHE A 114 7.29 7.85 14.85
CA PHE A 114 8.23 8.08 13.75
C PHE A 114 7.61 8.84 12.56
N TYR A 115 6.35 9.25 12.70
CA TYR A 115 5.62 9.96 11.64
C TYR A 115 5.51 9.17 10.31
N ILE A 116 5.46 7.85 10.42
CA ILE A 116 5.36 6.94 9.27
C ILE A 116 3.95 6.97 8.66
N ASP A 117 2.97 7.45 9.41
CA ASP A 117 1.61 7.70 8.93
C ASP A 117 1.58 8.54 7.65
N GLN A 118 2.44 9.55 7.56
CA GLN A 118 2.51 10.44 6.39
C GLN A 118 3.01 9.72 5.14
N GLY A 119 4.03 8.88 5.28
CA GLY A 119 4.54 8.08 4.17
C GLY A 119 3.56 7.01 3.73
N THR A 120 2.87 6.38 4.69
CA THR A 120 1.85 5.37 4.40
C THR A 120 0.64 5.98 3.68
N GLU A 121 0.16 7.14 4.15
CA GLU A 121 -0.90 7.91 3.48
C GLU A 121 -0.46 8.32 2.06
N PHE A 122 0.77 8.75 1.88
CA PHE A 122 1.31 9.09 0.57
C PHE A 122 1.27 7.91 -0.39
N VAL A 123 1.70 6.72 0.04
CA VAL A 123 1.62 5.50 -0.78
C VAL A 123 0.18 5.15 -1.10
N HIS A 124 -0.74 5.25 -0.12
CA HIS A 124 -2.17 5.09 -0.35
C HIS A 124 -2.66 6.00 -1.47
N ARG A 125 -2.31 7.30 -1.43
CA ARG A 125 -2.70 8.26 -2.47
C ARG A 125 -2.13 7.90 -3.84
N VAL A 126 -0.87 7.51 -3.91
CA VAL A 126 -0.24 7.09 -5.17
C VAL A 126 -0.95 5.87 -5.78
N LEU A 127 -1.33 4.89 -4.96
CA LEU A 127 -2.10 3.72 -5.39
C LEU A 127 -3.52 4.10 -5.84
N PHE A 128 -4.20 4.95 -5.04
CA PHE A 128 -5.54 5.41 -5.34
C PHE A 128 -5.60 6.19 -6.66
N ASP A 129 -4.70 7.16 -6.84
CA ASP A 129 -4.62 7.99 -8.05
C ASP A 129 -4.22 7.17 -9.29
N ALA A 130 -3.49 6.08 -9.09
CA ALA A 130 -3.16 5.12 -10.15
C ALA A 130 -4.28 4.11 -10.45
N GLY A 131 -5.39 4.16 -9.71
CA GLY A 131 -6.51 3.24 -9.83
C GLY A 131 -6.24 1.82 -9.35
N ILE A 132 -5.18 1.60 -8.56
CA ILE A 132 -4.84 0.28 -8.03
C ILE A 132 -5.68 -0.03 -6.80
N SER A 133 -6.43 -1.13 -6.88
CA SER A 133 -7.25 -1.61 -5.75
C SER A 133 -6.36 -2.05 -4.59
N HIS A 134 -6.65 -1.55 -3.39
CA HIS A 134 -5.91 -1.89 -2.17
C HIS A 134 -6.78 -1.64 -0.94
N GLU A 135 -6.39 -2.24 0.19
CA GLU A 135 -6.94 -1.91 1.51
C GLU A 135 -5.98 -0.94 2.22
N TYR A 136 -6.50 0.17 2.72
CA TYR A 136 -5.76 1.12 3.55
C TYR A 136 -6.46 1.33 4.87
N ARG A 137 -5.68 1.36 5.95
CA ARG A 137 -6.22 1.53 7.30
C ARG A 137 -5.35 2.47 8.13
N LEU A 138 -5.93 3.62 8.50
CA LEU A 138 -5.39 4.52 9.50
C LEU A 138 -6.04 4.16 10.86
N VAL A 139 -5.24 3.66 11.80
CA VAL A 139 -5.73 3.14 13.08
C VAL A 139 -5.69 4.24 14.12
N LYS A 140 -6.88 4.74 14.49
CA LYS A 140 -7.02 5.84 15.44
C LYS A 140 -6.50 5.48 16.83
N GLY A 141 -5.62 6.33 17.37
CA GLY A 141 -5.04 6.19 18.70
C GLY A 141 -3.94 5.13 18.79
N ALA A 142 -3.55 4.52 17.69
CA ALA A 142 -2.45 3.56 17.65
C ALA A 142 -1.11 4.28 17.44
N ASP A 143 -0.11 3.83 18.17
CA ASP A 143 1.29 4.20 18.00
C ASP A 143 2.03 3.11 17.22
N HIS A 144 3.30 3.33 16.92
CA HIS A 144 4.19 2.43 16.21
C HIS A 144 4.23 1.02 16.80
N VAL A 145 4.25 0.94 18.11
CA VAL A 145 4.26 -0.31 18.89
C VAL A 145 3.22 -0.26 20.01
N GLY A 146 3.20 -1.25 20.85
CA GLY A 146 2.34 -1.29 22.03
C GLY A 146 1.14 -2.23 21.88
N ALA A 147 0.11 -2.03 22.71
CA ALA A 147 -1.00 -2.97 22.83
C ALA A 147 -1.82 -3.16 21.54
N SER A 148 -1.80 -2.16 20.65
CA SER A 148 -2.51 -2.22 19.36
C SER A 148 -1.84 -3.12 18.34
N LEU A 149 -0.56 -3.45 18.49
CA LEU A 149 0.23 -4.16 17.47
C LEU A 149 -0.31 -5.57 17.18
N VAL A 150 -0.66 -6.33 18.24
CA VAL A 150 -1.18 -7.70 18.08
C VAL A 150 -2.50 -7.73 17.29
N PRO A 151 -3.56 -6.98 17.69
CA PRO A 151 -4.80 -6.98 16.92
C PRO A 151 -4.61 -6.48 15.49
N ARG A 152 -3.76 -5.49 15.25
CA ARG A 152 -3.45 -5.00 13.90
C ARG A 152 -2.76 -6.06 13.04
N SER A 153 -1.85 -6.83 13.63
CA SER A 153 -1.22 -7.96 12.93
C SER A 153 -2.22 -9.06 12.58
N LEU A 154 -3.21 -9.33 13.45
CA LEU A 154 -4.30 -10.25 13.12
C LEU A 154 -5.14 -9.75 11.94
N ASP A 155 -5.40 -8.46 11.84
CA ASP A 155 -6.09 -7.86 10.68
C ASP A 155 -5.28 -8.05 9.37
N ALA A 156 -3.97 -7.87 9.43
CA ALA A 156 -3.07 -8.14 8.31
C ALA A 156 -3.12 -9.62 7.87
N PHE A 157 -3.09 -10.55 8.82
CA PHE A 157 -3.26 -11.98 8.52
C PHE A 157 -4.66 -12.32 8.00
N ALA A 158 -5.70 -11.67 8.52
CA ALA A 158 -7.05 -11.83 8.00
C ALA A 158 -7.16 -11.36 6.54
N PHE A 159 -6.49 -10.25 6.18
CA PHE A 159 -6.36 -9.83 4.79
C PHE A 159 -5.72 -10.93 3.93
N ILE A 160 -4.59 -11.48 4.34
CA ILE A 160 -3.92 -12.58 3.63
C ILE A 160 -4.86 -13.79 3.48
N GLY A 161 -5.61 -14.15 4.52
CA GLY A 161 -6.61 -15.20 4.48
C GLY A 161 -7.69 -14.96 3.41
N ARG A 162 -8.13 -13.71 3.24
CA ARG A 162 -9.08 -13.32 2.18
C ARG A 162 -8.50 -13.44 0.77
N GLN A 163 -7.17 -13.28 0.62
CA GLN A 163 -6.53 -13.49 -0.68
C GLN A 163 -6.46 -14.99 -1.06
N LEU A 164 -6.31 -15.86 -0.07
CA LEU A 164 -6.34 -17.32 -0.28
C LEU A 164 -7.76 -17.83 -0.59
N LYS A 165 -8.75 -17.28 0.10
CA LYS A 165 -10.15 -17.64 -0.05
C LYS A 165 -11.00 -16.39 -0.09
N PRO A 166 -11.13 -15.76 -1.27
CA PRO A 166 -11.88 -14.52 -1.41
C PRO A 166 -13.34 -14.70 -0.99
N PRO A 167 -13.86 -13.84 -0.11
CA PRO A 167 -15.27 -13.86 0.26
C PRO A 167 -16.13 -13.31 -0.88
N LYS A 168 -17.35 -13.82 -0.99
CA LYS A 168 -18.35 -13.27 -1.90
C LYS A 168 -19.00 -12.04 -1.25
N TRP A 169 -18.40 -10.87 -1.43
CA TRP A 169 -18.89 -9.60 -0.84
C TRP A 169 -20.18 -9.09 -1.47
N ILE A 170 -20.42 -9.42 -2.74
CA ILE A 170 -21.58 -8.98 -3.49
C ILE A 170 -22.44 -10.20 -3.78
N ASP A 171 -23.63 -10.24 -3.19
CA ASP A 171 -24.59 -11.29 -3.41
C ASP A 171 -25.52 -10.99 -4.60
N ASP A 172 -26.35 -11.96 -4.95
CA ASP A 172 -27.24 -11.85 -6.10
C ASP A 172 -28.33 -10.77 -5.91
N THR A 173 -28.64 -10.40 -4.66
CA THR A 173 -29.58 -9.32 -4.37
C THR A 173 -28.96 -7.98 -4.73
N VAL A 174 -27.71 -7.75 -4.32
CA VAL A 174 -26.96 -6.54 -4.69
C VAL A 174 -26.78 -6.44 -6.20
N LEU A 175 -26.48 -7.55 -6.88
CA LEU A 175 -26.37 -7.57 -8.35
C LEU A 175 -27.68 -7.19 -9.04
N ARG A 176 -28.83 -7.68 -8.55
CA ARG A 176 -30.15 -7.28 -9.07
C ARG A 176 -30.45 -5.80 -8.86
N PHE A 177 -30.19 -5.28 -7.66
CA PHE A 177 -30.33 -3.83 -7.39
C PHE A 177 -29.46 -2.99 -8.32
N ARG A 178 -28.22 -3.42 -8.52
CA ARG A 178 -27.31 -2.74 -9.43
C ARG A 178 -27.82 -2.73 -10.87
N ALA A 179 -28.28 -3.87 -11.37
CA ALA A 179 -28.86 -3.97 -12.71
C ALA A 179 -30.01 -2.98 -12.89
N THR A 180 -30.95 -2.94 -11.94
CA THR A 180 -32.09 -1.99 -11.98
C THR A 180 -31.60 -0.52 -11.94
N ALA A 181 -30.61 -0.21 -11.11
CA ALA A 181 -30.03 1.13 -11.06
C ALA A 181 -29.35 1.51 -12.37
N ASP A 182 -28.66 0.59 -13.00
CA ASP A 182 -27.97 0.79 -14.27
C ASP A 182 -28.96 0.99 -15.43
N GLU A 183 -30.08 0.26 -15.45
CA GLU A 183 -31.20 0.50 -16.41
C GLU A 183 -31.79 1.89 -16.24
N ASN A 184 -32.06 2.32 -15.01
CA ASN A 184 -32.55 3.67 -14.71
C ASN A 184 -31.56 4.77 -15.13
N LYS A 185 -30.28 4.57 -14.95
CA LYS A 185 -29.21 5.49 -15.41
C LYS A 185 -29.22 5.59 -16.94
N LYS A 186 -29.23 4.45 -17.63
CA LYS A 186 -29.30 4.39 -19.11
C LYS A 186 -30.52 5.12 -19.64
N ALA A 187 -31.71 4.88 -19.06
CA ALA A 187 -32.92 5.55 -19.44
C ALA A 187 -32.89 7.08 -19.30
N ARG A 188 -32.03 7.58 -18.42
CA ARG A 188 -31.81 9.03 -18.19
C ARG A 188 -30.57 9.58 -18.92
N GLY A 189 -29.92 8.78 -19.76
CA GLY A 189 -28.71 9.20 -20.51
C GLY A 189 -27.42 9.27 -19.69
N TYR A 190 -27.38 8.69 -18.48
CA TYR A 190 -26.17 8.63 -17.68
C TYR A 190 -25.26 7.47 -18.10
N PRO A 191 -23.95 7.64 -18.02
CA PRO A 191 -23.02 6.54 -18.29
C PRO A 191 -23.17 5.44 -17.24
N VAL A 192 -23.08 4.20 -17.70
CA VAL A 192 -23.09 3.02 -16.83
C VAL A 192 -21.78 2.27 -17.01
N THR A 193 -21.11 2.01 -15.89
CA THR A 193 -19.93 1.16 -15.86
C THR A 193 -20.35 -0.24 -15.45
N PRO A 194 -20.08 -1.27 -16.25
CA PRO A 194 -20.34 -2.66 -15.86
C PRO A 194 -19.68 -3.01 -14.53
N PHE A 195 -20.33 -3.89 -13.76
CA PHE A 195 -19.69 -4.43 -12.56
C PHE A 195 -18.50 -5.29 -12.99
N ASP A 196 -17.35 -4.94 -12.48
CA ASP A 196 -16.12 -5.72 -12.60
C ASP A 196 -15.51 -5.86 -11.18
N PRO A 197 -15.42 -7.09 -10.64
CA PRO A 197 -14.84 -7.32 -9.31
C PRO A 197 -13.33 -6.95 -9.25
N ASN A 198 -12.70 -6.88 -10.41
CA ASN A 198 -11.29 -6.50 -10.55
C ASN A 198 -11.13 -5.02 -10.96
N ARG A 199 -12.21 -4.25 -10.86
CA ARG A 199 -12.25 -2.88 -11.36
C ARG A 199 -11.13 -2.04 -10.73
N ILE A 200 -10.28 -1.56 -11.59
CA ILE A 200 -9.43 -0.41 -11.34
C ILE A 200 -10.34 0.82 -11.37
N HIS A 201 -10.17 1.76 -10.46
CA HIS A 201 -10.84 3.05 -10.55
C HIS A 201 -10.37 3.73 -11.83
N ALA A 202 -11.12 3.55 -12.92
CA ALA A 202 -10.91 4.38 -14.10
C ALA A 202 -11.31 5.81 -13.74
N GLN A 203 -10.37 6.73 -13.86
CA GLN A 203 -10.63 8.17 -13.82
C GLN A 203 -11.44 8.58 -15.03
#